data_fbfdea7ca8cfdd8832d73617919265c7
#
_entry.id   fbfdea7ca8cfdd8832d73617919265c7
#
_cell.length_a   1.000
_cell.length_b   1.000
_cell.length_c   1.000
_cell.angle_alpha   90.00
_cell.angle_beta   90.00
_cell.angle_gamma   90.00
#
_symmetry.space_group_name_H-M   'P 1'
#
loop_
_entity.id
_entity.type
_entity.pdbx_description
1 polymer ?
#
loop_
_entity_poly.entity_id
_entity_poly.type
_entity_poly.pdbx_seq_one_letter_code
_entity_poly.pdbx_strand_id
1 'polypeptide(L)'
;MNKFKDNAATGTSFGILLALSFSHLANDTLQSVISAVYPLLKESLALSFAQIGLITLVYQISASVFQPVVGFYLDKRPNPWFLPVGMTFTMTGLTTLAFAHTVTLTVVAVF
;
A
#
# COMPACT_ATOMS: atom_id res chain seq x y z
N MET A 1 29.13 -32.99 -6.38
CA MET A 1 27.92 -33.23 -5.57
C MET A 1 27.19 -31.93 -5.20
N ASN A 2 27.17 -30.89 -6.05
CA ASN A 2 26.53 -29.59 -5.74
C ASN A 2 25.54 -29.07 -6.80
N LYS A 3 25.41 -29.73 -7.97
CA LYS A 3 24.48 -29.27 -9.02
C LYS A 3 22.98 -29.37 -8.66
N PHE A 4 22.61 -30.24 -7.75
CA PHE A 4 21.20 -30.38 -7.33
C PHE A 4 20.73 -29.28 -6.34
N LYS A 5 21.65 -28.67 -5.58
CA LYS A 5 21.29 -27.57 -4.67
C LYS A 5 21.08 -26.24 -5.40
N ASP A 6 21.84 -26.00 -6.48
CA ASP A 6 21.77 -24.73 -7.20
C ASP A 6 20.49 -24.61 -8.03
N ASN A 7 19.96 -25.71 -8.56
CA ASN A 7 18.72 -25.70 -9.33
C ASN A 7 17.45 -25.50 -8.46
N ALA A 8 17.48 -25.97 -7.23
CA ALA A 8 16.36 -25.75 -6.27
C ALA A 8 16.32 -24.31 -5.79
N ALA A 9 17.47 -23.68 -5.57
CA ALA A 9 17.56 -22.30 -5.13
C ALA A 9 17.12 -21.29 -6.21
N THR A 10 17.49 -21.52 -7.46
CA THR A 10 17.10 -20.64 -8.57
C THR A 10 15.62 -20.75 -8.94
N GLY A 11 15.04 -21.94 -8.90
CA GLY A 11 13.60 -22.13 -9.15
C GLY A 11 12.72 -21.52 -8.05
N THR A 12 13.13 -21.65 -6.80
CA THR A 12 12.40 -21.08 -5.66
C THR A 12 12.48 -19.56 -5.66
N SER A 13 13.63 -18.99 -6.00
CA SER A 13 13.82 -17.53 -6.05
C SER A 13 13.01 -16.87 -7.16
N PHE A 14 12.86 -17.50 -8.32
CA PHE A 14 12.07 -16.94 -9.42
C PHE A 14 10.57 -16.91 -9.11
N GLY A 15 10.03 -17.96 -8.51
CA GLY A 15 8.64 -17.99 -8.07
C GLY A 15 8.33 -16.94 -6.99
N ILE A 16 9.25 -16.77 -6.04
CA ILE A 16 9.14 -15.74 -5.00
C ILE A 16 9.18 -14.34 -5.64
N LEU A 17 10.11 -14.10 -6.58
CA LEU A 17 10.21 -12.82 -7.27
C LEU A 17 8.93 -12.49 -8.06
N LEU A 18 8.35 -13.45 -8.75
CA LEU A 18 7.09 -13.26 -9.47
C LEU A 18 5.94 -12.96 -8.50
N ALA A 19 5.83 -13.69 -7.40
CA ALA A 19 4.79 -13.46 -6.40
C ALA A 19 4.92 -12.07 -5.77
N LEU A 20 6.14 -11.66 -5.41
CA LEU A 20 6.42 -10.32 -4.87
C LEU A 20 6.13 -9.22 -5.90
N SER A 21 6.54 -9.40 -7.16
CA SER A 21 6.28 -8.43 -8.23
C SER A 21 4.78 -8.27 -8.48
N PHE A 22 4.03 -9.36 -8.49
CA PHE A 22 2.57 -9.31 -8.65
C PHE A 22 1.90 -8.62 -7.46
N SER A 23 2.33 -8.94 -6.24
CA SER A 23 1.82 -8.28 -5.03
C SER A 23 2.12 -6.79 -5.02
N HIS A 24 3.31 -6.40 -5.47
CA HIS A 24 3.71 -5.01 -5.57
C HIS A 24 2.87 -4.28 -6.62
N LEU A 25 2.69 -4.86 -7.81
CA LEU A 25 1.83 -4.32 -8.85
C LEU A 25 0.39 -4.15 -8.38
N ALA A 26 -0.16 -5.14 -7.67
CA ALA A 26 -1.51 -5.06 -7.13
C ALA A 26 -1.63 -3.92 -6.09
N ASN A 27 -0.65 -3.80 -5.20
CA ASN A 27 -0.61 -2.74 -4.21
C ASN A 27 -0.49 -1.35 -4.85
N ASP A 28 0.38 -1.17 -5.84
CA ASP A 28 0.54 0.10 -6.57
C ASP A 28 -0.73 0.48 -7.32
N THR A 29 -1.42 -0.51 -7.89
CA THR A 29 -2.72 -0.30 -8.54
C THR A 29 -3.75 0.20 -7.53
N LEU A 30 -3.84 -0.40 -6.36
CA LEU A 30 -4.75 0.04 -5.29
C LEU A 30 -4.40 1.45 -4.80
N GLN A 31 -3.13 1.78 -4.67
CA GLN A 31 -2.69 3.12 -4.28
C GLN A 31 -3.02 4.18 -5.34
N SER A 32 -2.96 3.84 -6.61
CA SER A 32 -3.30 4.75 -7.71
C SER A 32 -4.78 5.15 -7.71
N VAL A 33 -5.66 4.31 -7.17
CA VAL A 33 -7.09 4.60 -7.02
C VAL A 33 -7.31 5.84 -6.16
N ILE A 34 -6.52 6.05 -5.11
CA ILE A 34 -6.63 7.22 -4.22
C ILE A 34 -6.48 8.51 -5.02
N SER A 35 -5.43 8.60 -5.86
CA SER A 35 -5.21 9.77 -6.71
C SER A 35 -6.28 9.95 -7.78
N ALA A 36 -6.79 8.85 -8.34
CA ALA A 36 -7.85 8.87 -9.34
C ALA A 36 -9.20 9.34 -8.78
N VAL A 37 -9.43 9.13 -7.49
CA VAL A 37 -10.69 9.51 -6.82
C VAL A 37 -10.68 10.98 -6.35
N TYR A 38 -9.53 11.66 -6.31
CA TYR A 38 -9.45 13.06 -5.86
C TYR A 38 -10.41 14.03 -6.55
N PRO A 39 -10.63 14.00 -7.87
CA PRO A 39 -11.61 14.88 -8.51
C PRO A 39 -13.03 14.66 -7.98
N LEU A 40 -13.42 13.40 -7.80
CA LEU A 40 -14.74 13.03 -7.26
C LEU A 40 -14.90 13.47 -5.80
N LEU A 41 -13.86 13.29 -4.98
CA LEU A 41 -13.86 13.75 -3.58
C LEU A 41 -13.95 15.28 -3.51
N LYS A 42 -13.25 15.98 -4.40
CA LYS A 42 -13.31 17.43 -4.48
C LYS A 42 -14.73 17.93 -4.75
N GLU A 43 -15.41 17.33 -5.70
CA GLU A 43 -16.78 17.70 -6.07
C GLU A 43 -17.80 17.31 -4.99
N SER A 44 -17.74 16.07 -4.51
CA SER A 44 -18.72 15.52 -3.55
C SER A 44 -18.65 16.15 -2.16
N LEU A 45 -17.45 16.50 -1.72
CA LEU A 45 -17.19 17.10 -0.40
C LEU A 45 -16.90 18.61 -0.47
N ALA A 46 -17.01 19.24 -1.65
CA ALA A 46 -16.68 20.63 -1.90
C ALA A 46 -15.29 21.04 -1.34
N LEU A 47 -14.29 20.16 -1.54
CA LEU A 47 -12.95 20.34 -0.98
C LEU A 47 -12.21 21.51 -1.65
N SER A 48 -11.53 22.31 -0.82
CA SER A 48 -10.56 23.26 -1.31
C SER A 48 -9.28 22.55 -1.78
N PHE A 49 -8.49 23.21 -2.63
CA PHE A 49 -7.17 22.68 -3.04
C PHE A 49 -6.23 22.47 -1.85
N ALA A 50 -6.33 23.29 -0.81
CA ALA A 50 -5.55 23.14 0.42
C ALA A 50 -5.91 21.85 1.18
N GLN A 51 -7.20 21.49 1.22
CA GLN A 51 -7.65 20.24 1.84
C GLN A 51 -7.20 19.01 1.06
N ILE A 52 -7.23 19.05 -0.28
CA ILE A 52 -6.69 17.98 -1.12
C ILE A 52 -5.18 17.86 -0.90
N GLY A 53 -4.46 18.98 -0.84
CA GLY A 53 -3.04 19.01 -0.53
C GLY A 53 -2.75 18.39 0.84
N LEU A 54 -3.56 18.65 1.85
CA LEU A 54 -3.44 18.07 3.18
C LEU A 54 -3.67 16.56 3.16
N ILE A 55 -4.70 16.08 2.47
CA ILE A 55 -4.98 14.64 2.32
C ILE A 55 -3.79 13.94 1.65
N THR A 56 -3.29 14.51 0.56
CA THR A 56 -2.11 13.99 -0.15
C THR A 56 -0.88 13.98 0.75
N LEU A 57 -0.65 15.04 1.52
CA LEU A 57 0.48 15.15 2.43
C LEU A 57 0.41 14.08 3.53
N VAL A 58 -0.74 13.89 4.16
CA VAL A 58 -0.94 12.85 5.18
C VAL A 58 -0.66 11.47 4.59
N TYR A 59 -1.20 11.18 3.42
CA TYR A 59 -0.94 9.92 2.72
C TYR A 59 0.55 9.71 2.43
N GLN A 60 1.24 10.70 1.90
CA GLN A 60 2.67 10.60 1.56
C GLN A 60 3.55 10.45 2.81
N ILE A 61 3.27 11.19 3.87
CA ILE A 61 4.01 11.06 5.13
C ILE A 61 3.79 9.68 5.73
N SER A 62 2.55 9.19 5.76
CA SER A 62 2.24 7.85 6.26
C SER A 62 3.02 6.79 5.49
N ALA A 63 2.94 6.80 4.17
CA ALA A 63 3.67 5.86 3.33
C ALA A 63 5.19 5.96 3.54
N SER A 64 5.75 7.17 3.60
CA SER A 64 7.19 7.40 3.74
C SER A 64 7.74 6.96 5.11
N VAL A 65 6.94 7.05 6.17
CA VAL A 65 7.36 6.66 7.51
C VAL A 65 7.18 5.15 7.72
N PHE A 66 6.05 4.59 7.27
CA PHE A 66 5.78 3.17 7.48
C PHE A 66 6.68 2.26 6.64
N GLN A 67 7.02 2.63 5.41
CA GLN A 67 7.86 1.81 4.54
C GLN A 67 9.21 1.44 5.16
N PRO A 68 10.06 2.39 5.63
CA PRO A 68 11.34 2.04 6.25
C PRO A 68 11.17 1.32 7.60
N VAL A 69 10.14 1.63 8.38
CA VAL A 69 9.86 0.95 9.66
C VAL A 69 9.52 -0.51 9.43
N VAL A 70 8.62 -0.77 8.49
CA VAL A 70 8.23 -2.15 8.11
C VAL A 70 9.41 -2.89 7.48
N GLY A 71 10.17 -2.24 6.59
CA GLY A 71 11.37 -2.82 5.98
C GLY A 71 12.38 -3.25 7.04
N PHE A 72 12.74 -2.37 7.96
CA PHE A 72 13.69 -2.65 9.04
C PHE A 72 13.21 -3.79 9.97
N TYR A 73 11.91 -3.86 10.24
CA TYR A 73 11.35 -4.95 11.04
C TYR A 73 11.42 -6.29 10.32
N LEU A 74 11.07 -6.31 9.02
CA LEU A 74 11.08 -7.52 8.20
C LEU A 74 12.48 -8.04 7.93
N ASP A 75 13.48 -7.17 7.81
CA ASP A 75 14.88 -7.54 7.69
C ASP A 75 15.38 -8.31 8.94
N LYS A 76 14.88 -7.95 10.11
CA LYS A 76 15.24 -8.63 11.36
C LYS A 76 14.38 -9.86 11.65
N ARG A 77 13.13 -9.86 11.23
CA ARG A 77 12.16 -10.93 11.47
C ARG A 77 11.34 -11.18 10.22
N PRO A 78 11.87 -11.92 9.23
CA PRO A 78 11.13 -12.24 8.02
C PRO A 78 9.86 -13.01 8.37
N ASN A 79 8.71 -12.42 8.07
CA ASN A 79 7.41 -13.00 8.35
C ASN A 79 6.51 -12.87 7.11
N PRO A 80 6.11 -13.99 6.49
CA PRO A 80 5.29 -13.96 5.27
C PRO A 80 3.89 -13.38 5.48
N TRP A 81 3.42 -13.31 6.72
CA TRP A 81 2.11 -12.75 7.05
C TRP A 81 2.02 -11.22 6.95
N PHE A 82 3.15 -10.53 6.89
CA PHE A 82 3.16 -9.07 6.77
C PHE A 82 2.54 -8.58 5.46
N LEU A 83 2.76 -9.32 4.37
CA LEU A 83 2.21 -8.95 3.06
C LEU A 83 0.67 -9.00 3.04
N PRO A 84 0.00 -10.12 3.40
CA PRO A 84 -1.45 -10.16 3.45
C PRO A 84 -2.05 -9.20 4.49
N VAL A 85 -1.38 -8.97 5.62
CA VAL A 85 -1.81 -7.98 6.61
C VAL A 85 -1.77 -6.57 6.01
N GLY A 86 -0.69 -6.18 5.33
CA GLY A 86 -0.60 -4.89 4.64
C GLY A 86 -1.71 -4.71 3.60
N MET A 87 -1.99 -5.74 2.81
CA MET A 87 -3.07 -5.70 1.82
C MET A 87 -4.46 -5.53 2.46
N THR A 88 -4.72 -6.16 3.62
CA THR A 88 -5.99 -5.96 4.35
C THR A 88 -6.12 -4.55 4.88
N PHE A 89 -5.03 -3.92 5.33
CA PHE A 89 -5.03 -2.51 5.71
C PHE A 89 -5.39 -1.60 4.53
N THR A 90 -4.76 -1.79 3.38
CA THR A 90 -5.06 -1.03 2.16
C THR A 90 -6.53 -1.20 1.74
N MET A 91 -7.05 -2.42 1.75
CA MET A 91 -8.46 -2.68 1.43
C MET A 91 -9.41 -2.02 2.42
N THR A 92 -9.08 -2.03 3.71
CA THR A 92 -9.88 -1.37 4.75
C THR A 92 -9.88 0.15 4.55
N GLY A 93 -8.72 0.75 4.26
CA GLY A 93 -8.59 2.17 3.94
C GLY A 93 -9.43 2.57 2.74
N LEU A 94 -9.33 1.83 1.62
CA LEU A 94 -10.11 2.08 0.42
C LEU A 94 -11.62 1.92 0.65
N THR A 95 -12.03 0.91 1.43
CA THR A 95 -13.44 0.71 1.78
C THR A 95 -13.96 1.88 2.64
N THR A 96 -13.16 2.32 3.61
CA THR A 96 -13.49 3.48 4.43
C THR A 96 -13.59 4.75 3.59
N LEU A 97 -12.68 4.92 2.63
CA LEU A 97 -12.69 6.04 1.69
C LEU A 97 -13.95 6.06 0.82
N ALA A 98 -14.44 4.88 0.39
CA ALA A 98 -15.66 4.78 -0.40
C ALA A 98 -16.92 5.26 0.36
N PHE A 99 -16.90 5.20 1.69
CA PHE A 99 -17.97 5.68 2.57
C PHE A 99 -17.64 7.03 3.22
N ALA A 100 -16.56 7.69 2.83
CA ALA A 100 -16.17 8.96 3.42
C ALA A 100 -17.11 10.10 2.96
N HIS A 101 -17.82 10.67 3.92
CA HIS A 101 -18.74 11.82 3.71
C HIS A 101 -18.20 13.12 4.32
N THR A 102 -17.02 13.07 4.93
CA THR A 102 -16.37 14.23 5.57
C THR A 102 -14.88 14.26 5.31
N VAL A 103 -14.28 15.44 5.33
CA VAL A 103 -12.83 15.62 5.19
C VAL A 103 -12.06 14.82 6.24
N THR A 104 -12.53 14.82 7.49
CA THR A 104 -11.90 14.08 8.60
C THR A 104 -11.87 12.59 8.31
N LEU A 105 -12.98 12.01 7.83
CA LEU A 105 -13.06 10.59 7.50
C LEU A 105 -12.16 10.24 6.31
N THR A 106 -12.07 11.13 5.33
CA THR A 106 -11.15 10.99 4.18
C THR A 106 -9.70 10.96 4.65
N VAL A 107 -9.30 11.87 5.53
CA VAL A 107 -7.93 11.90 6.09
C VAL A 107 -7.63 10.62 6.87
N VAL A 108 -8.55 10.15 7.69
CA VAL A 108 -8.39 8.88 8.44
C VAL A 108 -8.31 7.67 7.53
N ALA A 109 -9.05 7.66 6.43
CA ALA A 109 -9.05 6.55 5.48
C ALA A 109 -7.74 6.41 4.68
N VAL A 110 -7.04 7.53 4.44
CA VAL A 110 -5.77 7.54 3.70
C VAL A 110 -4.53 7.45 4.60
N PHE A 111 -4.68 7.62 5.91
CA PHE A 111 -3.60 7.45 6.89
C PHE A 111 -3.24 5.99 7.11
#